data_dd00c20816c3d4d745b4071bcebed882
#
_entry.id   dd00c20816c3d4d745b4071bcebed882
#
_cell.length_a   1.000
_cell.length_b   1.000
_cell.length_c   1.000
_cell.angle_alpha   90.00
_cell.angle_beta   90.00
_cell.angle_gamma   90.00
#
_symmetry.space_group_name_H-M   'P 1'
#
loop_
_entity.id
_entity.type
_entity.pdbx_description
1 polymer ?
#
loop_
_entity_poly.entity_id
_entity_poly.type
_entity_poly.pdbx_seq_one_letter_code
_entity_poly.pdbx_strand_id
1 'polypeptide(L)'
;MNGILISLEGPDGAGKTTVLQNILPELEKSSYKVLPTREPGGVRVAEEIRNIILSTENTEIDSKTELMLFAAARRLHMQTKMLPALAAGEMVIVDRFIDSSVAYQGYGRELGVEPVNWLNEFATDGLKPDLTLYFDIDTDVALERIMKNRADEVNRLDLERAEMHRKVRQGYLEIVKNEPERFVTIDASQELDKVVADTLTVI
;
A
#
# COMPACT_ATOMS: atom_id res chain seq x y z
N MET A 1 -4.74 -0.63 -21.80
CA MET A 1 -3.34 -0.71 -21.32
C MET A 1 -2.89 -2.15 -21.52
N ASN A 2 -1.65 -2.38 -21.90
CA ASN A 2 -1.16 -3.75 -22.16
C ASN A 2 -0.41 -4.34 -20.95
N GLY A 3 -0.08 -3.51 -19.94
CA GLY A 3 0.57 -3.91 -18.69
C GLY A 3 -0.42 -4.34 -17.62
N ILE A 4 0.08 -4.89 -16.52
CA ILE A 4 -0.68 -5.38 -15.37
C ILE A 4 -0.29 -4.55 -14.16
N LEU A 5 -1.28 -4.09 -13.39
CA LEU A 5 -1.08 -3.38 -12.13
C LEU A 5 -1.46 -4.27 -10.95
N ILE A 6 -0.47 -4.58 -10.12
CA ILE A 6 -0.64 -5.36 -8.88
C ILE A 6 -0.34 -4.46 -7.70
N SER A 7 -1.24 -4.36 -6.72
CA SER A 7 -0.96 -3.68 -5.46
C SER A 7 -0.74 -4.68 -4.32
N LEU A 8 0.20 -4.36 -3.44
CA LEU A 8 0.44 -5.06 -2.19
C LEU A 8 -0.14 -4.22 -1.06
N GLU A 9 -1.12 -4.72 -0.36
CA GLU A 9 -1.87 -4.01 0.65
C GLU A 9 -1.83 -4.73 2.01
N GLY A 10 -2.07 -4.01 3.07
CA GLY A 10 -2.09 -4.56 4.43
C GLY A 10 -1.46 -3.61 5.45
N PRO A 11 -1.61 -3.87 6.75
CA PRO A 11 -1.09 -3.00 7.81
C PRO A 11 0.45 -2.90 7.77
N ASP A 12 0.98 -1.89 8.44
CA ASP A 12 2.42 -1.81 8.71
C ASP A 12 2.83 -3.02 9.56
N GLY A 13 4.05 -3.53 9.36
CA GLY A 13 4.50 -4.76 10.00
C GLY A 13 4.05 -6.07 9.32
N ALA A 14 3.19 -6.04 8.31
CA ALA A 14 2.77 -7.25 7.56
C ALA A 14 3.86 -7.85 6.65
N GLY A 15 4.99 -7.16 6.45
CA GLY A 15 6.14 -7.70 5.69
C GLY A 15 6.06 -7.51 4.17
N LYS A 16 5.14 -6.70 3.65
CA LYS A 16 4.95 -6.46 2.20
C LYS A 16 6.24 -6.16 1.44
N THR A 17 7.02 -5.20 1.92
CA THR A 17 8.28 -4.81 1.27
C THR A 17 9.30 -5.95 1.25
N THR A 18 9.39 -6.73 2.34
CA THR A 18 10.27 -7.90 2.41
C THR A 18 9.83 -8.97 1.43
N VAL A 19 8.53 -9.26 1.36
CA VAL A 19 7.97 -10.21 0.38
C VAL A 19 8.26 -9.73 -1.04
N LEU A 20 8.01 -8.45 -1.35
CA LEU A 20 8.30 -7.88 -2.67
C LEU A 20 9.76 -8.11 -3.07
N GLN A 21 10.71 -7.82 -2.17
CA GLN A 21 12.14 -8.04 -2.43
C GLN A 21 12.48 -9.51 -2.72
N ASN A 22 11.79 -10.46 -2.09
CA ASN A 22 12.02 -11.89 -2.27
C ASN A 22 11.35 -12.47 -3.52
N ILE A 23 10.21 -11.92 -3.97
CA ILE A 23 9.54 -12.40 -5.19
C ILE A 23 10.14 -11.84 -6.48
N LEU A 24 10.75 -10.64 -6.43
CA LEU A 24 11.30 -9.97 -7.61
C LEU A 24 12.28 -10.85 -8.42
N PRO A 25 13.28 -11.54 -7.82
CA PRO A 25 14.20 -12.39 -8.58
C PRO A 25 13.52 -13.54 -9.31
N GLU A 26 12.39 -14.04 -8.78
CA GLU A 26 11.62 -15.10 -9.43
C GLU A 26 10.77 -14.53 -10.59
N LEU A 27 10.16 -13.36 -10.39
CA LEU A 27 9.37 -12.69 -11.43
C LEU A 27 10.25 -12.20 -12.59
N GLU A 28 11.49 -11.79 -12.34
CA GLU A 28 12.46 -11.39 -13.38
C GLU A 28 12.86 -12.54 -14.31
N LYS A 29 12.68 -13.81 -13.88
CA LYS A 29 12.86 -14.99 -14.73
C LYS A 29 11.71 -15.20 -15.72
N SER A 30 10.58 -14.55 -15.46
CA SER A 30 9.43 -14.60 -16.35
C SER A 30 9.66 -13.74 -17.61
N SER A 31 8.75 -13.83 -18.56
CA SER A 31 8.79 -12.97 -19.77
C SER A 31 8.33 -11.53 -19.53
N TYR A 32 7.87 -11.21 -18.33
CA TYR A 32 7.41 -9.87 -17.96
C TYR A 32 8.57 -9.00 -17.51
N LYS A 33 8.58 -7.75 -18.00
CA LYS A 33 9.39 -6.72 -17.38
C LYS A 33 8.65 -6.19 -16.15
N VAL A 34 9.24 -6.31 -14.98
CA VAL A 34 8.63 -5.94 -13.71
C VAL A 34 9.14 -4.58 -13.26
N LEU A 35 8.23 -3.67 -12.89
CA LEU A 35 8.54 -2.40 -12.25
C LEU A 35 8.05 -2.41 -10.79
N PRO A 36 8.95 -2.67 -9.82
CA PRO A 36 8.60 -2.51 -8.41
C PRO A 36 8.59 -1.03 -8.05
N THR A 37 7.59 -0.62 -7.26
CA THR A 37 7.47 0.75 -6.76
C THR A 37 6.66 0.81 -5.46
N ARG A 38 6.49 2.00 -4.86
CA ARG A 38 5.75 2.16 -3.62
C ARG A 38 5.05 3.51 -3.51
N GLU A 39 4.04 3.59 -2.67
CA GLU A 39 3.37 4.82 -2.25
C GLU A 39 3.37 4.99 -0.71
N PRO A 40 3.39 6.24 -0.21
CA PRO A 40 3.70 7.45 -0.98
C PRO A 40 5.18 7.45 -1.40
N GLY A 41 5.49 8.07 -2.54
CA GLY A 41 6.86 8.17 -3.04
C GLY A 41 7.03 7.67 -4.47
N GLY A 42 8.15 7.02 -4.76
CA GLY A 42 8.45 6.40 -6.07
C GLY A 42 8.98 7.36 -7.14
N VAL A 43 8.81 8.70 -6.98
CA VAL A 43 9.39 9.76 -7.83
C VAL A 43 9.76 10.97 -6.97
N ARG A 44 10.71 11.80 -7.42
CA ARG A 44 11.34 12.85 -6.60
C ARG A 44 10.37 13.71 -5.79
N VAL A 45 9.40 14.35 -6.43
CA VAL A 45 8.46 15.24 -5.72
C VAL A 45 7.52 14.45 -4.79
N ALA A 46 7.12 13.24 -5.18
CA ALA A 46 6.31 12.37 -4.31
C ALA A 46 7.10 11.91 -3.06
N GLU A 47 8.44 11.75 -3.17
CA GLU A 47 9.29 11.49 -1.99
C GLU A 47 9.38 12.71 -1.06
N GLU A 48 9.41 13.92 -1.61
CA GLU A 48 9.34 15.16 -0.80
C GLU A 48 8.01 15.23 -0.03
N ILE A 49 6.89 14.93 -0.68
CA ILE A 49 5.57 14.85 -0.04
C ILE A 49 5.56 13.73 1.03
N ARG A 50 6.14 12.57 0.73
CA ARG A 50 6.29 11.47 1.69
C ARG A 50 7.00 11.95 2.96
N ASN A 51 8.10 12.67 2.81
CA ASN A 51 8.87 13.19 3.95
C ASN A 51 8.01 14.13 4.80
N ILE A 52 7.16 14.95 4.20
CA ILE A 52 6.21 15.82 4.92
C ILE A 52 5.20 14.96 5.69
N ILE A 53 4.58 13.97 5.04
CA ILE A 53 3.53 13.13 5.64
C ILE A 53 4.08 12.33 6.83
N LEU A 54 5.27 11.74 6.69
CA LEU A 54 5.81 10.77 7.63
C LEU A 54 6.66 11.38 8.74
N SER A 55 7.07 12.64 8.62
CA SER A 55 7.86 13.32 9.66
C SER A 55 7.10 13.39 10.98
N THR A 56 7.73 12.96 12.05
CA THR A 56 7.21 13.03 13.41
C THR A 56 7.13 14.46 13.95
N GLU A 57 7.79 15.43 13.27
CA GLU A 57 7.77 16.85 13.62
C GLU A 57 6.50 17.56 13.12
N ASN A 58 5.85 17.02 12.08
CA ASN A 58 4.69 17.65 11.44
C ASN A 58 3.37 17.22 12.14
N THR A 59 3.23 17.60 13.39
CA THR A 59 2.09 17.22 14.24
C THR A 59 0.79 18.00 13.92
N GLU A 60 0.89 19.10 13.19
CA GLU A 60 -0.24 19.95 12.78
C GLU A 60 -1.01 19.41 11.56
N ILE A 61 -0.51 18.37 10.89
CA ILE A 61 -1.18 17.76 9.75
C ILE A 61 -2.46 17.06 10.22
N ASP A 62 -3.61 17.65 9.88
CA ASP A 62 -4.91 17.03 10.13
C ASP A 62 -5.22 15.89 9.13
N SER A 63 -6.24 15.10 9.43
CA SER A 63 -6.60 13.92 8.63
C SER A 63 -6.97 14.23 7.18
N LYS A 64 -7.58 15.38 6.91
CA LYS A 64 -7.94 15.78 5.53
C LYS A 64 -6.72 16.24 4.74
N THR A 65 -5.84 17.02 5.37
CA THR A 65 -4.55 17.42 4.79
C THR A 65 -3.69 16.20 4.49
N GLU A 66 -3.62 15.23 5.42
CA GLU A 66 -2.95 13.95 5.23
C GLU A 66 -3.48 13.23 3.99
N LEU A 67 -4.80 13.06 3.86
CA LEU A 67 -5.43 12.43 2.71
C LEU A 67 -5.12 13.15 1.39
N MET A 68 -5.17 14.48 1.36
CA MET A 68 -4.86 15.27 0.17
C MET A 68 -3.40 15.14 -0.25
N LEU A 69 -2.47 15.09 0.71
CA LEU A 69 -1.05 14.88 0.43
C LEU A 69 -0.79 13.49 -0.15
N PHE A 70 -1.43 12.43 0.39
CA PHE A 70 -1.36 11.09 -0.20
C PHE A 70 -1.87 11.08 -1.65
N ALA A 71 -3.01 11.72 -1.92
CA ALA A 71 -3.58 11.79 -3.26
C ALA A 71 -2.68 12.56 -4.23
N ALA A 72 -2.07 13.67 -3.79
CA ALA A 72 -1.13 14.44 -4.61
C ALA A 72 0.14 13.64 -4.95
N ALA A 73 0.73 12.95 -3.97
CA ALA A 73 1.89 12.06 -4.20
C ALA A 73 1.54 10.94 -5.16
N ARG A 74 0.38 10.29 -5.00
CA ARG A 74 -0.17 9.26 -5.88
C ARG A 74 -0.30 9.73 -7.31
N ARG A 75 -0.92 10.90 -7.52
CA ARG A 75 -1.10 11.47 -8.86
C ARG A 75 0.23 11.65 -9.59
N LEU A 76 1.22 12.23 -8.92
CA LEU A 76 2.55 12.44 -9.49
C LEU A 76 3.24 11.12 -9.82
N HIS A 77 3.21 10.17 -8.89
CA HIS A 77 3.81 8.84 -9.05
C HIS A 77 3.17 8.08 -10.22
N MET A 78 1.85 8.05 -10.25
CA MET A 78 1.10 7.38 -11.30
C MET A 78 1.41 7.96 -12.69
N GLN A 79 1.31 9.28 -12.86
CA GLN A 79 1.54 9.95 -14.15
C GLN A 79 2.98 9.83 -14.63
N THR A 80 3.94 9.90 -13.71
CA THR A 80 5.35 10.01 -14.06
C THR A 80 6.01 8.63 -14.24
N LYS A 81 5.53 7.60 -13.55
CA LYS A 81 6.20 6.29 -13.50
C LYS A 81 5.27 5.14 -13.86
N MET A 82 4.12 5.01 -13.21
CA MET A 82 3.27 3.81 -13.36
C MET A 82 2.60 3.75 -14.74
N LEU A 83 1.94 4.83 -15.19
CA LEU A 83 1.23 4.84 -16.48
C LEU A 83 2.16 4.63 -17.67
N PRO A 84 3.36 5.25 -17.74
CA PRO A 84 4.32 4.95 -18.81
C PRO A 84 4.73 3.47 -18.86
N ALA A 85 4.97 2.84 -17.69
CA ALA A 85 5.34 1.43 -17.61
C ALA A 85 4.18 0.51 -18.05
N LEU A 86 2.96 0.77 -17.56
CA LEU A 86 1.76 0.05 -17.98
C LEU A 86 1.50 0.18 -19.48
N ALA A 87 1.72 1.37 -20.05
CA ALA A 87 1.59 1.60 -21.48
C ALA A 87 2.65 0.84 -22.30
N ALA A 88 3.85 0.64 -21.72
CA ALA A 88 4.92 -0.17 -22.30
C ALA A 88 4.70 -1.69 -22.14
N GLY A 89 3.61 -2.13 -21.50
CA GLY A 89 3.30 -3.55 -21.28
C GLY A 89 4.02 -4.16 -20.08
N GLU A 90 4.56 -3.34 -19.17
CA GLU A 90 5.26 -3.83 -17.98
C GLU A 90 4.27 -4.28 -16.89
N MET A 91 4.69 -5.21 -16.03
CA MET A 91 4.02 -5.53 -14.77
C MET A 91 4.46 -4.52 -13.71
N VAL A 92 3.54 -3.69 -13.24
CA VAL A 92 3.80 -2.75 -12.15
C VAL A 92 3.35 -3.38 -10.84
N ILE A 93 4.26 -3.53 -9.88
CA ILE A 93 3.95 -4.00 -8.52
C ILE A 93 4.18 -2.83 -7.57
N VAL A 94 3.10 -2.33 -6.99
CA VAL A 94 3.15 -1.18 -6.08
C VAL A 94 2.89 -1.59 -4.63
N ASP A 95 3.83 -1.27 -3.73
CA ASP A 95 3.64 -1.40 -2.29
C ASP A 95 2.77 -0.22 -1.82
N ARG A 96 1.50 -0.49 -1.55
CA ARG A 96 0.38 0.42 -1.25
C ARG A 96 -0.12 1.20 -2.47
N PHE A 97 -1.45 1.32 -2.57
CA PHE A 97 -2.14 2.14 -3.56
C PHE A 97 -3.45 2.70 -2.96
N ILE A 98 -4.51 2.77 -3.76
CA ILE A 98 -5.80 3.39 -3.37
C ILE A 98 -6.42 2.79 -2.11
N ASP A 99 -6.29 1.48 -1.91
CA ASP A 99 -6.92 0.75 -0.80
C ASP A 99 -6.28 1.11 0.55
N SER A 100 -4.98 1.44 0.56
CA SER A 100 -4.32 2.00 1.75
C SER A 100 -5.00 3.29 2.22
N SER A 101 -5.38 4.19 1.32
CA SER A 101 -6.07 5.42 1.72
C SER A 101 -7.46 5.14 2.29
N VAL A 102 -8.18 4.17 1.73
CA VAL A 102 -9.49 3.77 2.28
C VAL A 102 -9.34 3.20 3.68
N ALA A 103 -8.38 2.29 3.88
CA ALA A 103 -8.14 1.67 5.19
C ALA A 103 -7.62 2.68 6.23
N TYR A 104 -6.59 3.48 5.88
CA TYR A 104 -5.95 4.40 6.83
C TYR A 104 -6.76 5.68 7.04
N GLN A 105 -7.10 6.41 5.98
CA GLN A 105 -7.80 7.68 6.09
C GLN A 105 -9.31 7.50 6.21
N GLY A 106 -9.89 6.54 5.47
CA GLY A 106 -11.33 6.27 5.54
C GLY A 106 -11.75 5.69 6.88
N TYR A 107 -11.18 4.55 7.27
CA TYR A 107 -11.49 3.85 8.53
C TYR A 107 -10.62 4.33 9.70
N GLY A 108 -9.31 4.33 9.56
CA GLY A 108 -8.38 4.69 10.62
C GLY A 108 -8.57 6.13 11.13
N ARG A 109 -8.63 7.11 10.23
CA ARG A 109 -8.87 8.53 10.53
C ARG A 109 -10.36 8.89 10.58
N GLU A 110 -11.27 7.94 10.32
CA GLU A 110 -12.72 8.13 10.36
C GLU A 110 -13.24 9.24 9.43
N LEU A 111 -12.55 9.48 8.30
CA LEU A 111 -13.02 10.43 7.29
C LEU A 111 -14.21 9.89 6.48
N GLY A 112 -14.47 8.57 6.60
CA GLY A 112 -15.48 7.88 5.80
C GLY A 112 -14.95 7.39 4.45
N VAL A 113 -15.59 6.36 3.92
CA VAL A 113 -15.15 5.67 2.69
C VAL A 113 -15.45 6.52 1.43
N GLU A 114 -16.62 7.14 1.37
CA GLU A 114 -17.06 7.89 0.19
C GLU A 114 -16.15 9.06 -0.19
N PRO A 115 -15.76 9.98 0.73
CA PRO A 115 -14.85 11.08 0.41
C PRO A 115 -13.47 10.58 -0.05
N VAL A 116 -12.98 9.49 0.56
CA VAL A 116 -11.67 8.92 0.20
C VAL A 116 -11.74 8.29 -1.18
N ASN A 117 -12.78 7.53 -1.50
CA ASN A 117 -12.98 6.94 -2.81
C ASN A 117 -13.12 8.01 -3.90
N TRP A 118 -13.89 9.07 -3.63
CA TRP A 118 -14.02 10.19 -4.57
C TRP A 118 -12.66 10.83 -4.88
N LEU A 119 -11.83 11.08 -3.85
CA LEU A 119 -10.51 11.67 -4.05
C LEU A 119 -9.55 10.70 -4.74
N ASN A 120 -9.60 9.41 -4.43
CA ASN A 120 -8.84 8.39 -5.12
C ASN A 120 -9.20 8.35 -6.61
N GLU A 121 -10.49 8.29 -6.94
CA GLU A 121 -10.97 8.27 -8.32
C GLU A 121 -10.51 9.52 -9.08
N PHE A 122 -10.67 10.70 -8.47
CA PHE A 122 -10.19 11.95 -9.06
C PHE A 122 -8.67 11.95 -9.29
N ALA A 123 -7.88 11.46 -8.32
CA ALA A 123 -6.42 11.45 -8.42
C ALA A 123 -5.90 10.41 -9.43
N THR A 124 -6.62 9.31 -9.63
CA THR A 124 -6.16 8.19 -10.49
C THR A 124 -6.84 8.13 -11.85
N ASP A 125 -7.79 9.05 -12.15
CA ASP A 125 -8.66 8.95 -13.33
C ASP A 125 -9.37 7.57 -13.37
N GLY A 126 -9.75 7.04 -12.21
CA GLY A 126 -10.42 5.76 -12.04
C GLY A 126 -9.54 4.51 -12.21
N LEU A 127 -8.21 4.66 -12.31
CA LEU A 127 -7.30 3.51 -12.35
C LEU A 127 -7.38 2.70 -11.06
N LYS A 128 -7.68 1.41 -11.19
CA LYS A 128 -7.65 0.43 -10.10
C LYS A 128 -6.62 -0.67 -10.41
N PRO A 129 -6.07 -1.36 -9.39
CA PRO A 129 -5.26 -2.56 -9.62
C PRO A 129 -6.07 -3.66 -10.29
N ASP A 130 -5.41 -4.42 -11.18
CA ASP A 130 -5.96 -5.66 -11.75
C ASP A 130 -6.02 -6.76 -10.68
N LEU A 131 -5.05 -6.75 -9.74
CA LEU A 131 -4.95 -7.67 -8.61
C LEU A 131 -4.46 -6.91 -7.38
N THR A 132 -5.09 -7.14 -6.23
CA THR A 132 -4.61 -6.66 -4.93
C THR A 132 -4.31 -7.84 -4.02
N LEU A 133 -3.08 -7.94 -3.56
CA LEU A 133 -2.65 -8.91 -2.55
C LEU A 133 -2.76 -8.26 -1.16
N TYR A 134 -3.73 -8.73 -0.39
CA TYR A 134 -3.93 -8.25 0.99
C TYR A 134 -3.19 -9.16 1.97
N PHE A 135 -2.15 -8.63 2.59
CA PHE A 135 -1.36 -9.30 3.62
C PHE A 135 -2.03 -9.12 4.98
N ASP A 136 -2.84 -10.10 5.38
CA ASP A 136 -3.52 -10.08 6.67
C ASP A 136 -2.61 -10.54 7.79
N ILE A 137 -2.61 -9.78 8.87
CA ILE A 137 -1.90 -10.11 10.11
C ILE A 137 -2.65 -9.52 11.30
N ASP A 138 -2.58 -10.19 12.44
CA ASP A 138 -3.11 -9.64 13.68
C ASP A 138 -2.41 -8.31 14.04
N THR A 139 -3.20 -7.34 14.52
CA THR A 139 -2.70 -5.99 14.79
C THR A 139 -1.61 -5.97 15.86
N ASP A 140 -1.75 -6.75 16.92
CA ASP A 140 -0.80 -6.75 18.02
C ASP A 140 0.53 -7.38 17.57
N VAL A 141 0.48 -8.45 16.74
CA VAL A 141 1.66 -9.05 16.11
C VAL A 141 2.34 -8.07 15.14
N ALA A 142 1.57 -7.34 14.35
CA ALA A 142 2.10 -6.33 13.43
C ALA A 142 2.85 -5.22 14.18
N LEU A 143 2.26 -4.70 15.28
CA LEU A 143 2.88 -3.68 16.12
C LEU A 143 4.17 -4.18 16.79
N GLU A 144 4.19 -5.41 17.28
CA GLU A 144 5.41 -6.02 17.82
C GLU A 144 6.53 -6.10 16.76
N ARG A 145 6.18 -6.48 15.52
CA ARG A 145 7.15 -6.51 14.40
C ARG A 145 7.72 -5.12 14.07
N ILE A 146 6.87 -4.08 14.08
CA ILE A 146 7.32 -2.69 13.85
C ILE A 146 8.32 -2.28 14.93
N MET A 147 7.96 -2.44 16.20
CA MET A 147 8.81 -2.04 17.33
C MET A 147 10.15 -2.79 17.35
N LYS A 148 10.15 -4.07 16.94
CA LYS A 148 11.36 -4.90 16.92
C LYS A 148 12.29 -4.57 15.74
N ASN A 149 11.73 -4.27 14.56
CA ASN A 149 12.50 -4.23 13.31
C ASN A 149 12.73 -2.81 12.78
N ARG A 150 12.04 -1.78 13.30
CA ARG A 150 12.10 -0.38 12.84
C ARG A 150 12.33 0.62 13.95
N ALA A 151 13.01 0.25 15.04
CA ALA A 151 13.25 1.13 16.19
C ALA A 151 13.84 2.49 15.80
N ASP A 152 14.66 2.54 14.75
CA ASP A 152 15.34 3.76 14.25
C ASP A 152 14.59 4.44 13.09
N GLU A 153 13.51 3.85 12.57
CA GLU A 153 12.75 4.35 11.41
C GLU A 153 11.26 4.58 11.71
N VAL A 154 10.93 4.76 12.99
CA VAL A 154 9.54 5.01 13.41
C VAL A 154 9.03 6.31 12.83
N ASN A 155 7.95 6.26 12.08
CA ASN A 155 7.32 7.40 11.46
C ASN A 155 6.05 7.84 12.21
N ARG A 156 5.45 8.97 11.81
CA ARG A 156 4.29 9.56 12.45
C ARG A 156 3.08 8.61 12.52
N LEU A 157 2.88 7.77 11.50
CA LEU A 157 1.76 6.81 11.47
C LEU A 157 2.02 5.59 12.37
N ASP A 158 3.28 5.19 12.54
CA ASP A 158 3.65 4.09 13.45
C ASP A 158 3.43 4.48 14.93
N LEU A 159 3.46 5.78 15.24
CA LEU A 159 3.21 6.32 16.59
C LEU A 159 1.73 6.39 16.96
N GLU A 160 0.84 6.10 16.03
CA GLU A 160 -0.59 6.10 16.30
C GLU A 160 -0.98 5.02 17.31
N ARG A 161 -2.11 5.26 17.99
CA ARG A 161 -2.62 4.32 19.00
C ARG A 161 -3.03 2.98 18.35
N ALA A 162 -2.87 1.89 19.07
CA ALA A 162 -3.26 0.55 18.61
C ALA A 162 -4.73 0.48 18.12
N GLU A 163 -5.61 1.34 18.65
CA GLU A 163 -6.99 1.46 18.20
C GLU A 163 -7.09 1.86 16.72
N MET A 164 -6.28 2.82 16.27
CA MET A 164 -6.24 3.21 14.86
C MET A 164 -5.81 2.03 13.98
N HIS A 165 -4.77 1.31 14.36
CA HIS A 165 -4.30 0.15 13.61
C HIS A 165 -5.36 -0.97 13.52
N ARG A 166 -6.16 -1.18 14.57
CA ARG A 166 -7.30 -2.10 14.53
C ARG A 166 -8.39 -1.63 13.57
N LYS A 167 -8.71 -0.32 13.54
CA LYS A 167 -9.64 0.26 12.55
C LYS A 167 -9.11 0.11 11.12
N VAL A 168 -7.81 0.30 10.90
CA VAL A 168 -7.16 0.08 9.60
C VAL A 168 -7.32 -1.36 9.14
N ARG A 169 -7.02 -2.35 10.00
CA ARG A 169 -7.22 -3.77 9.67
C ARG A 169 -8.67 -4.07 9.37
N GLN A 170 -9.61 -3.58 10.20
CA GLN A 170 -11.04 -3.71 9.94
C GLN A 170 -11.42 -3.12 8.58
N GLY A 171 -10.87 -1.94 8.23
CA GLY A 171 -11.07 -1.31 6.94
C GLY A 171 -10.65 -2.21 5.77
N TYR A 172 -9.47 -2.82 5.83
CA TYR A 172 -9.03 -3.77 4.81
C TYR A 172 -9.96 -4.98 4.68
N LEU A 173 -10.39 -5.56 5.81
CA LEU A 173 -11.32 -6.71 5.79
C LEU A 173 -12.67 -6.36 5.13
N GLU A 174 -13.17 -5.14 5.36
CA GLU A 174 -14.40 -4.68 4.70
C GLU A 174 -14.19 -4.42 3.21
N ILE A 175 -13.03 -3.87 2.78
CA ILE A 175 -12.70 -3.68 1.36
C ILE A 175 -12.64 -5.04 0.65
N VAL A 176 -11.91 -6.00 1.21
CA VAL A 176 -11.77 -7.38 0.68
C VAL A 176 -13.15 -8.03 0.48
N LYS A 177 -14.02 -7.90 1.49
CA LYS A 177 -15.39 -8.43 1.43
C LYS A 177 -16.24 -7.80 0.33
N ASN A 178 -16.04 -6.50 0.07
CA ASN A 178 -16.83 -5.75 -0.91
C ASN A 178 -16.32 -5.88 -2.35
N GLU A 179 -15.04 -6.19 -2.56
CA GLU A 179 -14.42 -6.34 -3.88
C GLU A 179 -13.68 -7.70 -4.04
N PRO A 180 -14.32 -8.85 -3.76
CA PRO A 180 -13.65 -10.15 -3.69
C PRO A 180 -12.98 -10.57 -5.01
N GLU A 181 -13.47 -10.08 -6.14
CA GLU A 181 -12.92 -10.41 -7.47
C GLU A 181 -11.52 -9.84 -7.71
N ARG A 182 -11.16 -8.77 -6.99
CA ARG A 182 -9.89 -8.06 -7.15
C ARG A 182 -8.87 -8.43 -6.08
N PHE A 183 -9.31 -8.99 -4.96
CA PHE A 183 -8.46 -9.25 -3.79
C PHE A 183 -8.14 -10.74 -3.63
N VAL A 184 -6.86 -11.00 -3.31
CA VAL A 184 -6.43 -12.28 -2.74
C VAL A 184 -5.78 -12.02 -1.39
N THR A 185 -6.28 -12.70 -0.36
CA THR A 185 -5.73 -12.58 1.00
C THR A 185 -4.57 -13.55 1.17
N ILE A 186 -3.45 -13.02 1.65
CA ILE A 186 -2.24 -13.75 2.01
C ILE A 186 -2.12 -13.73 3.54
N ASP A 187 -2.03 -14.88 4.17
CA ASP A 187 -1.77 -15.00 5.60
C ASP A 187 -0.31 -14.60 5.92
N ALA A 188 -0.14 -13.36 6.36
CA ALA A 188 1.17 -12.79 6.69
C ALA A 188 1.66 -13.16 8.10
N SER A 189 0.92 -13.98 8.85
CA SER A 189 1.35 -14.51 10.14
C SER A 189 2.35 -15.67 10.00
N GLN A 190 2.39 -16.31 8.84
CA GLN A 190 3.25 -17.44 8.52
C GLN A 190 4.73 -17.03 8.44
N GLU A 191 5.62 -18.04 8.36
CA GLU A 191 7.03 -17.85 8.08
C GLU A 191 7.24 -17.24 6.68
N LEU A 192 8.28 -16.39 6.53
CA LEU A 192 8.52 -15.60 5.33
C LEU A 192 8.52 -16.44 4.05
N ASP A 193 9.22 -17.58 4.04
CA ASP A 193 9.33 -18.44 2.85
C ASP A 193 7.96 -18.95 2.38
N LYS A 194 7.05 -19.19 3.33
CA LYS A 194 5.69 -19.63 3.01
C LYS A 194 4.87 -18.47 2.44
N VAL A 195 4.97 -17.28 3.04
CA VAL A 195 4.29 -16.07 2.52
C VAL A 195 4.77 -15.73 1.10
N VAL A 196 6.07 -15.85 0.85
CA VAL A 196 6.67 -15.66 -0.49
C VAL A 196 6.13 -16.69 -1.48
N ALA A 197 6.09 -17.96 -1.11
CA ALA A 197 5.57 -19.04 -1.97
C ALA A 197 4.09 -18.86 -2.30
N ASP A 198 3.27 -18.51 -1.29
CA ASP A 198 1.84 -18.25 -1.48
C ASP A 198 1.62 -17.02 -2.40
N THR A 199 2.43 -15.98 -2.23
CA THR A 199 2.40 -14.77 -3.09
C THR A 199 2.74 -15.11 -4.55
N LEU A 200 3.82 -15.87 -4.79
CA LEU A 200 4.22 -16.30 -6.14
C LEU A 200 3.20 -17.22 -6.82
N THR A 201 2.42 -17.95 -6.06
CA THR A 201 1.38 -18.82 -6.61
C THR A 201 0.21 -18.03 -7.19
N VAL A 202 0.01 -16.81 -6.70
CA VAL A 202 -1.12 -15.94 -7.11
C VAL A 202 -0.74 -15.02 -8.28
N ILE A 203 0.52 -14.60 -8.37
CA ILE A 203 1.04 -13.76 -9.46
C ILE A 203 1.40 -14.62 -10.69
#